data_5451769d057a38a93096a6d4dbaf0145
#
_entry.id   5451769d057a38a93096a6d4dbaf0145
#
_cell.length_a   1.000
_cell.length_b   1.000
_cell.length_c   1.000
_cell.angle_alpha   90.00
_cell.angle_beta   90.00
_cell.angle_gamma   90.00
#
_symmetry.space_group_name_H-M   'P 1'
#
loop_
_entity.id
_entity.type
_entity.pdbx_description
1 polymer ?
#
loop_
_entity_poly.entity_id
_entity_poly.type
_entity_poly.pdbx_seq_one_letter_code
_entity_poly.pdbx_strand_id
1 'polypeptide(L)'
;MYVAILPQNHFSPTFEVYTTDNKAYRFAVSTPNFNLVAAKVYPFTVQVKEFTPNPPYIEIGGVKWGKYNLQYSTGTKVNGWVDGYHLAENPWDYYTTETIADPLAKTKMTLGAYDPNNVKFDHFRWGDIEYAYNYEDSQKRTYWNTTSDIQGVVKSDKKYGDLAAYASNNKWKLPSATDFNNLMKATAEYIGYFVDDNGNKIYGILFDPNVPNTLKGKVVDKNNNPLGSSNSAIPIRPVEDKLRQFTKSDFENALFFPMAGVYGDYNGYLDKVGSQGGYWTSTSNSNGTQASAFQPQYMTNGAHTEVSPGKTSSAMLAKYFMYSIRPIYVGQ
;
A
#
# COMPACT_ATOMS: atom_id res chain seq x y z
N MET A 1 -0.54 0.21 33.57
CA MET A 1 0.15 -0.20 32.32
C MET A 1 1.61 0.20 32.43
N TYR A 2 2.54 -0.64 32.07
CA TYR A 2 3.96 -0.32 32.03
C TYR A 2 4.40 -0.30 30.57
N VAL A 3 5.09 0.77 30.17
CA VAL A 3 5.65 0.92 28.82
C VAL A 3 7.17 1.04 28.96
N ALA A 4 7.90 0.18 28.27
CA ALA A 4 9.36 0.27 28.19
C ALA A 4 9.75 1.17 27.01
N ILE A 5 10.48 2.22 27.28
CA ILE A 5 10.91 3.20 26.28
C ILE A 5 12.41 3.39 26.39
N LEU A 6 13.08 3.52 25.25
CA LEU A 6 14.52 3.81 25.23
C LEU A 6 14.81 5.21 25.78
N PRO A 7 15.95 5.40 26.44
CA PRO A 7 16.37 6.72 26.91
C PRO A 7 16.44 7.73 25.76
N GLN A 8 15.85 8.89 25.93
CA GLN A 8 15.87 9.96 24.94
C GLN A 8 15.68 11.34 25.59
N ASN A 9 16.18 12.36 24.92
CA ASN A 9 15.99 13.76 25.29
C ASN A 9 14.71 14.31 24.63
N HIS A 10 14.06 15.27 25.29
CA HIS A 10 12.87 15.96 24.78
C HIS A 10 11.70 15.01 24.48
N PHE A 11 11.41 14.12 25.42
CA PHE A 11 10.33 13.16 25.29
C PHE A 11 8.95 13.83 25.43
N SER A 12 8.16 13.79 24.38
CA SER A 12 6.77 14.31 24.37
C SER A 12 5.86 13.38 23.57
N PRO A 13 5.65 12.14 24.02
CA PRO A 13 4.88 11.17 23.27
C PRO A 13 3.37 11.38 23.42
N THR A 14 2.66 10.94 22.39
CA THR A 14 1.22 10.65 22.48
C THR A 14 1.05 9.14 22.62
N PHE A 15 0.29 8.72 23.62
CA PHE A 15 -0.07 7.33 23.82
C PHE A 15 -1.50 7.09 23.40
N GLU A 16 -1.74 5.95 22.78
CA GLU A 16 -3.07 5.43 22.47
C GLU A 16 -3.27 4.10 23.19
N VAL A 17 -4.39 3.94 23.85
CA VAL A 17 -4.76 2.74 24.58
C VAL A 17 -6.06 2.22 24.00
N TYR A 18 -6.02 0.99 23.53
CA TYR A 18 -7.18 0.28 23.02
C TYR A 18 -7.64 -0.75 24.04
N THR A 19 -8.91 -0.72 24.39
CA THR A 19 -9.49 -1.63 25.37
C THR A 19 -10.21 -2.81 24.68
N THR A 20 -10.44 -3.87 25.42
CA THR A 20 -11.11 -5.07 24.90
C THR A 20 -12.59 -4.85 24.53
N ASP A 21 -13.19 -3.77 25.02
CA ASP A 21 -14.55 -3.32 24.67
C ASP A 21 -14.58 -2.36 23.47
N ASN A 22 -13.50 -2.34 22.68
CA ASN A 22 -13.33 -1.52 21.46
C ASN A 22 -13.34 0.00 21.69
N LYS A 23 -13.03 0.46 22.88
CA LYS A 23 -12.81 1.87 23.15
C LYS A 23 -11.35 2.24 22.95
N ALA A 24 -11.11 3.45 22.51
CA ALA A 24 -9.78 4.00 22.37
C ALA A 24 -9.64 5.29 23.17
N TYR A 25 -8.51 5.42 23.83
CA TYR A 25 -8.17 6.57 24.66
C TYR A 25 -6.81 7.10 24.23
N ARG A 26 -6.72 8.44 24.17
CA ARG A 26 -5.48 9.13 23.83
C ARG A 26 -5.07 10.05 24.95
N PHE A 27 -3.77 10.10 25.22
CA PHE A 27 -3.18 11.11 26.07
C PHE A 27 -1.78 11.50 25.58
N ALA A 28 -1.46 12.76 25.71
CA ALA A 28 -0.13 13.29 25.43
C ALA A 28 0.57 13.61 26.73
N VAL A 29 1.85 13.24 26.84
CA VAL A 29 2.70 13.72 27.94
C VAL A 29 3.36 15.00 27.46
N SER A 30 2.84 16.14 27.88
CA SER A 30 3.40 17.45 27.54
C SER A 30 4.18 18.00 28.74
N THR A 31 5.41 17.59 28.88
CA THR A 31 6.36 18.25 29.80
C THR A 31 7.53 18.77 28.96
N PRO A 32 7.64 20.07 28.74
CA PRO A 32 8.79 20.61 28.04
C PRO A 32 10.06 20.22 28.83
N ASN A 33 11.05 19.72 28.11
CA ASN A 33 12.36 19.29 28.66
C ASN A 33 12.35 18.03 29.53
N PHE A 34 11.41 17.08 29.30
CA PHE A 34 11.45 15.83 30.01
C PHE A 34 12.44 14.85 29.33
N ASN A 35 13.43 14.41 30.08
CA ASN A 35 14.45 13.48 29.62
C ASN A 35 14.25 12.12 30.27
N LEU A 36 14.17 11.07 29.46
CA LEU A 36 14.14 9.70 29.94
C LEU A 36 15.58 9.22 30.21
N VAL A 37 15.81 8.72 31.39
CA VAL A 37 17.08 8.13 31.81
C VAL A 37 16.92 6.63 31.93
N ALA A 38 17.94 5.89 31.52
CA ALA A 38 17.96 4.43 31.60
C ALA A 38 17.72 3.93 33.03
N ALA A 39 17.00 2.82 33.14
CA ALA A 39 16.70 2.11 34.40
C ALA A 39 15.91 2.95 35.44
N LYS A 40 15.23 4.01 35.04
CA LYS A 40 14.32 4.77 35.91
C LYS A 40 12.85 4.47 35.56
N VAL A 41 12.01 4.48 36.60
CA VAL A 41 10.54 4.42 36.47
C VAL A 41 10.00 5.82 36.65
N TYR A 42 9.17 6.25 35.72
CA TYR A 42 8.52 7.56 35.73
C TYR A 42 7.00 7.37 35.88
N PRO A 43 6.45 7.61 37.08
CA PRO A 43 5.00 7.55 37.27
C PRO A 43 4.36 8.82 36.68
N PHE A 44 3.36 8.64 35.86
CA PHE A 44 2.51 9.71 35.34
C PHE A 44 1.06 9.48 35.73
N THR A 45 0.40 10.52 36.21
CA THR A 45 -1.06 10.56 36.26
C THR A 45 -1.52 11.33 35.05
N VAL A 46 -2.29 10.69 34.17
CA VAL A 46 -2.77 11.30 32.93
C VAL A 46 -4.29 11.28 32.89
N GLN A 47 -4.88 12.34 32.36
CA GLN A 47 -6.28 12.32 31.98
C GLN A 47 -6.38 11.75 30.58
N VAL A 48 -6.98 10.58 30.45
CA VAL A 48 -7.23 9.96 29.16
C VAL A 48 -8.53 10.52 28.58
N LYS A 49 -8.50 10.85 27.30
CA LYS A 49 -9.67 11.27 26.56
C LYS A 49 -10.06 10.16 25.59
N GLU A 50 -11.30 9.74 25.66
CA GLU A 50 -11.85 8.82 24.65
C GLU A 50 -11.82 9.50 23.29
N PHE A 51 -11.37 8.79 22.29
CA PHE A 51 -11.38 9.26 20.91
C PHE A 51 -11.81 8.14 19.98
N THR A 52 -12.41 8.49 18.86
CA THR A 52 -12.67 7.55 17.79
C THR A 52 -11.45 7.49 16.89
N PRO A 53 -10.74 6.35 16.80
CA PRO A 53 -9.63 6.23 15.89
C PRO A 53 -10.08 6.51 14.45
N ASN A 54 -9.26 7.20 13.70
CA ASN A 54 -9.50 7.29 12.25
C ASN A 54 -9.50 5.87 11.68
N PRO A 55 -10.54 5.47 10.95
CA PRO A 55 -10.57 4.13 10.39
C PRO A 55 -9.38 3.94 9.46
N PRO A 56 -8.79 2.74 9.40
CA PRO A 56 -7.67 2.43 8.51
C PRO A 56 -8.12 2.34 7.03
N TYR A 57 -9.26 2.90 6.70
CA TYR A 57 -9.83 2.96 5.36
C TYR A 57 -10.48 4.32 5.08
N ILE A 58 -10.68 4.59 3.79
CA ILE A 58 -11.50 5.70 3.27
C ILE A 58 -12.60 5.09 2.41
N GLU A 59 -13.82 5.58 2.58
CA GLU A 59 -14.94 5.14 1.74
C GLU A 59 -15.02 6.00 0.47
N ILE A 60 -14.84 5.35 -0.69
CA ILE A 60 -14.91 6.00 -2.01
C ILE A 60 -15.73 5.10 -2.93
N GLY A 61 -16.77 5.66 -3.54
CA GLY A 61 -17.63 4.91 -4.47
C GLY A 61 -18.35 3.72 -3.83
N GLY A 62 -18.66 3.79 -2.53
CA GLY A 62 -19.30 2.72 -1.77
C GLY A 62 -18.35 1.58 -1.35
N VAL A 63 -17.05 1.74 -1.56
CA VAL A 63 -16.02 0.78 -1.17
C VAL A 63 -15.11 1.38 -0.09
N LYS A 64 -14.87 0.64 0.98
CA LYS A 64 -13.98 1.03 2.08
C LYS A 64 -12.55 0.63 1.75
N TRP A 65 -11.84 1.49 1.05
CA TRP A 65 -10.46 1.28 0.63
C TRP A 65 -9.47 1.39 1.79
N GLY A 66 -8.61 0.40 1.97
CA GLY A 66 -7.51 0.49 2.92
C GLY A 66 -6.56 1.64 2.58
N LYS A 67 -6.15 2.39 3.59
CA LYS A 67 -5.15 3.46 3.44
C LYS A 67 -3.75 2.92 3.21
N TYR A 68 -3.50 1.66 3.57
CA TYR A 68 -2.18 1.05 3.69
C TYR A 68 -2.10 -0.24 2.90
N ASN A 69 -0.91 -0.57 2.41
CA ASN A 69 -0.64 -1.84 1.76
C ASN A 69 -0.57 -2.98 2.79
N LEU A 70 -0.92 -4.19 2.34
CA LEU A 70 -0.65 -5.41 3.11
C LEU A 70 0.85 -5.67 3.11
N GLN A 71 1.39 -6.02 4.27
CA GLN A 71 2.79 -6.36 4.49
C GLN A 71 2.93 -7.64 5.32
N TYR A 72 4.09 -8.28 5.20
CA TYR A 72 4.53 -9.37 6.08
C TYR A 72 5.88 -9.03 6.71
N SER A 73 5.98 -9.19 8.03
CA SER A 73 7.24 -9.09 8.78
C SER A 73 7.33 -10.20 9.79
N THR A 74 8.40 -11.00 9.74
CA THR A 74 8.65 -12.06 10.74
C THR A 74 8.62 -11.47 12.15
N GLY A 75 7.90 -12.15 13.04
CA GLY A 75 7.79 -11.76 14.45
C GLY A 75 6.77 -10.66 14.77
N THR A 76 6.19 -10.00 13.77
CA THR A 76 5.13 -9.02 13.97
C THR A 76 3.84 -9.72 14.40
N LYS A 77 3.19 -9.19 15.46
CA LYS A 77 1.91 -9.70 15.96
C LYS A 77 0.94 -8.53 16.10
N VAL A 78 -0.11 -8.54 15.33
CA VAL A 78 -1.19 -7.54 15.36
C VAL A 78 -2.51 -8.23 15.69
N ASN A 79 -3.25 -7.70 16.64
CA ASN A 79 -4.53 -8.27 17.04
C ASN A 79 -5.50 -8.35 15.85
N GLY A 80 -6.06 -9.54 15.65
CA GLY A 80 -6.99 -9.80 14.55
C GLY A 80 -6.33 -10.12 13.21
N TRP A 81 -5.00 -10.24 13.17
CA TRP A 81 -4.22 -10.65 12.01
C TRP A 81 -3.53 -11.99 12.25
N VAL A 82 -3.26 -12.72 11.19
CA VAL A 82 -2.38 -13.89 11.22
C VAL A 82 -0.95 -13.41 11.48
N ASP A 83 -0.20 -14.12 12.32
CA ASP A 83 1.17 -13.76 12.71
C ASP A 83 2.03 -13.42 11.49
N GLY A 84 2.74 -12.30 11.56
CA GLY A 84 3.56 -11.74 10.51
C GLY A 84 2.81 -10.76 9.59
N TYR A 85 1.53 -10.95 9.35
CA TYR A 85 0.76 -10.06 8.48
C TYR A 85 0.23 -8.83 9.21
N HIS A 86 0.25 -7.71 8.53
CA HIS A 86 -0.27 -6.42 9.00
C HIS A 86 -0.49 -5.45 7.83
N LEU A 87 -1.15 -4.35 8.09
CA LEU A 87 -1.11 -3.20 7.18
C LEU A 87 0.15 -2.38 7.45
N ALA A 88 0.70 -1.75 6.43
CA ALA A 88 1.79 -0.79 6.56
C ALA A 88 1.43 0.32 7.56
N GLU A 89 2.42 0.94 8.18
CA GLU A 89 2.21 2.02 9.16
C GLU A 89 1.76 3.32 8.47
N ASN A 90 2.29 3.58 7.28
CA ASN A 90 1.99 4.79 6.53
C ASN A 90 1.51 4.45 5.11
N PRO A 91 0.71 5.35 4.48
CA PRO A 91 0.21 5.14 3.11
C PRO A 91 1.30 5.00 2.06
N TRP A 92 2.48 5.49 2.33
CA TRP A 92 3.64 5.51 1.42
C TRP A 92 4.65 4.39 1.71
N ASP A 93 4.48 3.60 2.76
CA ASP A 93 5.46 2.57 3.13
C ASP A 93 5.42 1.37 2.19
N TYR A 94 6.62 0.94 1.80
CA TYR A 94 6.90 -0.32 1.13
C TYR A 94 8.33 -0.77 1.45
N TYR A 95 8.59 -2.07 1.37
CA TYR A 95 9.90 -2.63 1.76
C TYR A 95 10.92 -2.51 0.63
N THR A 96 11.48 -1.32 0.49
CA THR A 96 12.70 -1.11 -0.27
C THR A 96 13.70 -0.34 0.57
N THR A 97 14.99 -0.52 0.30
CA THR A 97 16.06 0.11 1.05
C THR A 97 16.71 1.27 0.31
N GLU A 98 16.29 1.54 -0.93
CA GLU A 98 16.94 2.53 -1.77
C GLU A 98 16.07 3.77 -2.00
N THR A 99 16.73 4.94 -1.99
CA THR A 99 16.09 6.20 -2.34
C THR A 99 15.95 6.32 -3.85
N ILE A 100 14.77 6.63 -4.34
CA ILE A 100 14.49 6.85 -5.75
C ILE A 100 14.57 8.34 -6.04
N ALA A 101 15.65 8.77 -6.67
CA ALA A 101 15.86 10.16 -7.05
C ALA A 101 15.11 10.55 -8.34
N ASP A 102 14.98 9.61 -9.28
CA ASP A 102 14.36 9.81 -10.58
C ASP A 102 13.36 8.69 -10.88
N PRO A 103 12.06 9.00 -11.08
CA PRO A 103 11.03 8.01 -11.39
C PRO A 103 11.25 7.31 -12.73
N LEU A 104 12.10 7.86 -13.60
CA LEU A 104 12.40 7.27 -14.90
C LEU A 104 13.61 6.33 -14.85
N ALA A 105 14.34 6.29 -13.75
CA ALA A 105 15.59 5.53 -13.60
C ALA A 105 15.39 4.03 -13.47
N LYS A 106 14.25 3.44 -13.73
CA LYS A 106 13.96 1.99 -13.73
C LYS A 106 14.84 1.19 -12.76
N THR A 107 14.80 1.57 -11.49
CA THR A 107 15.68 1.02 -10.47
C THR A 107 15.39 -0.45 -10.24
N LYS A 108 16.42 -1.28 -10.27
CA LYS A 108 16.37 -2.70 -9.91
C LYS A 108 16.95 -2.89 -8.52
N MET A 109 16.23 -3.61 -7.68
CA MET A 109 16.67 -3.94 -6.33
C MET A 109 16.73 -5.46 -6.18
N THR A 110 17.90 -5.97 -5.81
CA THR A 110 18.06 -7.40 -5.54
C THR A 110 17.49 -7.71 -4.17
N LEU A 111 16.53 -8.64 -4.12
CA LEU A 111 16.13 -9.24 -2.85
C LEU A 111 17.26 -10.16 -2.39
N GLY A 112 17.64 -10.05 -1.11
CA GLY A 112 18.59 -10.97 -0.50
C GLY A 112 18.07 -12.41 -0.50
N ALA A 113 18.94 -13.37 -0.15
CA ALA A 113 18.51 -14.73 0.07
C ALA A 113 17.40 -14.79 1.13
N TYR A 114 16.43 -15.66 0.93
CA TYR A 114 15.31 -15.82 1.86
C TYR A 114 15.83 -16.32 3.23
N ASP A 115 15.59 -15.51 4.27
CA ASP A 115 15.84 -15.90 5.67
C ASP A 115 14.50 -15.89 6.41
N PRO A 116 13.97 -17.07 6.81
CA PRO A 116 12.68 -17.17 7.49
C PRO A 116 12.62 -16.41 8.82
N ASN A 117 13.77 -16.10 9.42
CA ASN A 117 13.86 -15.37 10.68
C ASN A 117 13.83 -13.85 10.49
N ASN A 118 13.98 -13.36 9.26
CA ASN A 118 14.06 -11.93 8.97
C ASN A 118 13.40 -11.59 7.64
N VAL A 119 12.17 -12.03 7.42
CA VAL A 119 11.40 -11.66 6.22
C VAL A 119 10.72 -10.32 6.45
N LYS A 120 10.89 -9.41 5.47
CA LYS A 120 10.05 -8.23 5.27
C LYS A 120 9.63 -8.20 3.81
N PHE A 121 8.34 -8.36 3.55
CA PHE A 121 7.84 -8.54 2.19
C PHE A 121 6.44 -7.96 1.99
N ASP A 122 6.18 -7.37 0.83
CA ASP A 122 4.90 -6.70 0.50
C ASP A 122 4.49 -6.83 -0.97
N HIS A 123 5.17 -7.73 -1.70
CA HIS A 123 4.81 -8.08 -3.07
C HIS A 123 4.44 -9.56 -3.14
N PHE A 124 3.20 -9.87 -3.44
CA PHE A 124 2.66 -11.22 -3.33
C PHE A 124 2.25 -11.74 -4.69
N ARG A 125 2.37 -13.06 -4.88
CA ARG A 125 1.86 -13.74 -6.06
C ARG A 125 0.33 -13.82 -5.98
N TRP A 126 -0.33 -13.67 -7.12
CA TRP A 126 -1.79 -13.71 -7.18
C TRP A 126 -2.37 -15.00 -6.62
N GLY A 127 -3.20 -14.85 -5.60
CA GLY A 127 -3.93 -15.96 -4.98
C GLY A 127 -3.09 -16.94 -4.17
N ASP A 128 -1.79 -16.71 -3.97
CA ASP A 128 -0.94 -17.56 -3.15
C ASP A 128 -1.17 -17.28 -1.66
N ILE A 129 -1.35 -18.31 -0.86
CA ILE A 129 -1.51 -18.26 0.60
C ILE A 129 -0.35 -18.96 1.29
N GLU A 130 -0.10 -20.22 0.95
CA GLU A 130 0.85 -21.11 1.66
C GLU A 130 2.29 -20.56 1.66
N TYR A 131 2.69 -19.94 0.55
CA TYR A 131 4.06 -19.43 0.36
C TYR A 131 4.10 -17.92 0.07
N ALA A 132 3.04 -17.21 0.42
CA ALA A 132 2.88 -15.81 0.03
C ALA A 132 4.07 -14.92 0.44
N TYR A 133 4.67 -15.15 1.61
CA TYR A 133 5.82 -14.39 2.10
C TYR A 133 7.19 -15.04 1.79
N ASN A 134 7.19 -16.25 1.26
CA ASN A 134 8.42 -16.92 0.85
C ASN A 134 8.63 -16.76 -0.66
N TYR A 135 9.25 -15.64 -1.03
CA TYR A 135 9.43 -15.27 -2.44
C TYR A 135 10.27 -16.28 -3.24
N GLU A 136 11.22 -17.01 -2.62
CA GLU A 136 11.97 -18.05 -3.31
C GLU A 136 11.12 -19.26 -3.64
N ASP A 137 10.39 -19.79 -2.68
CA ASP A 137 9.53 -20.96 -2.90
C ASP A 137 8.31 -20.62 -3.75
N SER A 138 7.75 -19.44 -3.55
CA SER A 138 6.65 -18.95 -4.37
C SER A 138 7.03 -18.91 -5.87
N GLN A 139 8.24 -18.48 -6.20
CA GLN A 139 8.73 -18.47 -7.59
C GLN A 139 8.96 -19.85 -8.20
N LYS A 140 9.41 -20.82 -7.41
CA LYS A 140 9.72 -22.18 -7.87
C LYS A 140 8.45 -23.02 -8.10
N ARG A 141 7.29 -22.56 -7.65
CA ARG A 141 6.03 -23.31 -7.69
C ARG A 141 5.13 -22.89 -8.84
N THR A 142 4.25 -23.80 -9.22
CA THR A 142 3.17 -23.51 -10.14
C THR A 142 2.23 -22.48 -9.53
N TYR A 143 1.95 -21.39 -10.25
CA TYR A 143 0.95 -20.40 -9.84
C TYR A 143 -0.47 -21.00 -9.88
N TRP A 144 -1.41 -20.37 -9.19
CA TRP A 144 -2.80 -20.81 -9.19
C TRP A 144 -3.47 -20.61 -10.55
N ASN A 145 -3.51 -21.66 -11.36
CA ASN A 145 -4.17 -21.66 -12.66
C ASN A 145 -5.68 -21.87 -12.46
N THR A 146 -6.44 -20.80 -12.38
CA THR A 146 -7.89 -20.78 -12.28
C THR A 146 -8.47 -19.68 -13.15
N THR A 147 -9.62 -19.94 -13.77
CA THR A 147 -10.40 -18.95 -14.53
C THR A 147 -11.40 -18.19 -13.65
N SER A 148 -11.59 -18.65 -12.42
CA SER A 148 -12.51 -18.03 -11.47
C SER A 148 -11.85 -16.87 -10.73
N ASP A 149 -12.62 -15.83 -10.51
CA ASP A 149 -12.24 -14.72 -9.63
C ASP A 149 -12.08 -15.20 -8.18
N ILE A 150 -11.22 -14.53 -7.43
CA ILE A 150 -11.12 -14.74 -5.99
C ILE A 150 -12.31 -14.08 -5.31
N GLN A 151 -13.10 -14.84 -4.55
CA GLN A 151 -14.35 -14.37 -3.94
C GLN A 151 -14.19 -13.92 -2.47
N GLY A 152 -13.02 -13.47 -2.06
CA GLY A 152 -12.75 -13.06 -0.67
C GLY A 152 -12.70 -14.23 0.30
N VAL A 153 -12.34 -15.42 -0.17
CA VAL A 153 -12.29 -16.65 0.62
C VAL A 153 -10.96 -17.38 0.43
N VAL A 154 -10.60 -18.18 1.42
CA VAL A 154 -9.46 -19.10 1.35
C VAL A 154 -9.98 -20.47 0.92
N LYS A 155 -9.27 -21.12 -0.01
CA LYS A 155 -9.60 -22.50 -0.40
C LYS A 155 -9.38 -23.46 0.76
N SER A 156 -10.14 -24.56 0.77
CA SER A 156 -10.12 -25.53 1.88
C SER A 156 -8.73 -26.17 2.14
N ASP A 157 -7.88 -26.27 1.12
CA ASP A 157 -6.50 -26.72 1.25
C ASP A 157 -5.53 -25.65 1.79
N LYS A 158 -6.01 -24.41 1.99
CA LYS A 158 -5.24 -23.23 2.45
C LYS A 158 -4.00 -22.90 1.60
N LYS A 159 -3.92 -23.41 0.38
CA LYS A 159 -2.82 -23.10 -0.54
C LYS A 159 -3.08 -21.84 -1.32
N TYR A 160 -4.34 -21.66 -1.71
CA TYR A 160 -4.77 -20.56 -2.57
C TYR A 160 -6.00 -19.86 -2.03
N GLY A 161 -6.20 -18.62 -2.45
CA GLY A 161 -7.36 -17.84 -2.11
C GLY A 161 -7.05 -16.34 -2.06
N ASP A 162 -7.84 -15.62 -1.27
CA ASP A 162 -7.64 -14.20 -1.01
C ASP A 162 -6.65 -14.03 0.16
N LEU A 163 -5.45 -13.54 -0.15
CA LEU A 163 -4.42 -13.35 0.87
C LEU A 163 -4.84 -12.28 1.90
N ALA A 164 -5.54 -11.23 1.50
CA ALA A 164 -5.99 -10.21 2.43
C ALA A 164 -7.07 -10.76 3.39
N ALA A 165 -7.96 -11.62 2.88
CA ALA A 165 -8.95 -12.31 3.70
C ALA A 165 -8.28 -13.29 4.68
N TYR A 166 -7.32 -14.09 4.21
CA TYR A 166 -6.54 -14.96 5.06
C TYR A 166 -5.81 -14.20 6.18
N ALA A 167 -5.01 -13.22 5.78
CA ALA A 167 -4.15 -12.45 6.68
C ALA A 167 -4.93 -11.72 7.77
N SER A 168 -6.15 -11.28 7.49
CA SER A 168 -6.97 -10.44 8.37
C SER A 168 -8.14 -11.16 9.04
N ASN A 169 -8.19 -12.48 8.97
CA ASN A 169 -9.35 -13.25 9.45
C ASN A 169 -10.68 -12.74 8.86
N ASN A 170 -10.71 -12.53 7.55
CA ASN A 170 -11.84 -12.07 6.74
C ASN A 170 -12.32 -10.63 6.98
N LYS A 171 -11.55 -9.79 7.68
CA LYS A 171 -11.91 -8.37 7.83
C LYS A 171 -11.60 -7.54 6.58
N TRP A 172 -10.66 -7.99 5.79
CA TRP A 172 -10.22 -7.37 4.54
C TRP A 172 -10.29 -8.37 3.40
N LYS A 173 -10.33 -7.87 2.16
CA LYS A 173 -10.24 -8.71 0.96
C LYS A 173 -9.56 -7.98 -0.18
N LEU A 174 -9.18 -8.69 -1.24
CA LEU A 174 -8.73 -8.12 -2.50
C LEU A 174 -9.87 -7.33 -3.16
N PRO A 175 -9.60 -6.11 -3.68
CA PRO A 175 -10.54 -5.42 -4.54
C PRO A 175 -10.69 -6.15 -5.88
N SER A 176 -11.84 -6.00 -6.52
CA SER A 176 -12.02 -6.43 -7.93
C SER A 176 -11.49 -5.38 -8.91
N ALA A 177 -11.35 -5.75 -10.19
CA ALA A 177 -11.06 -4.78 -11.24
C ALA A 177 -12.17 -3.72 -11.36
N THR A 178 -13.43 -4.09 -11.08
CA THR A 178 -14.56 -3.16 -11.05
C THR A 178 -14.42 -2.15 -9.92
N ASP A 179 -13.95 -2.56 -8.74
CA ASP A 179 -13.72 -1.63 -7.62
C ASP A 179 -12.70 -0.56 -7.99
N PHE A 180 -11.57 -0.93 -8.61
CA PHE A 180 -10.59 0.04 -9.11
C PHE A 180 -11.15 0.95 -10.20
N ASN A 181 -11.94 0.43 -11.14
CA ASN A 181 -12.59 1.25 -12.15
C ASN A 181 -13.56 2.28 -11.51
N ASN A 182 -14.27 1.90 -10.46
CA ASN A 182 -15.15 2.80 -9.74
C ASN A 182 -14.36 3.82 -8.92
N LEU A 183 -13.24 3.43 -8.31
CA LEU A 183 -12.32 4.36 -7.65
C LEU A 183 -11.85 5.45 -8.62
N MET A 184 -11.33 5.07 -9.78
CA MET A 184 -10.87 5.99 -10.81
C MET A 184 -11.97 6.95 -11.27
N LYS A 185 -13.20 6.47 -11.43
CA LYS A 185 -14.35 7.32 -11.84
C LYS A 185 -14.80 8.28 -10.74
N ALA A 186 -14.64 7.91 -9.48
CA ALA A 186 -15.12 8.68 -8.33
C ALA A 186 -14.12 9.74 -7.84
N THR A 187 -12.90 9.76 -8.35
CA THR A 187 -11.78 10.58 -7.87
C THR A 187 -11.10 11.36 -9.02
N ALA A 188 -10.31 12.37 -8.67
CA ALA A 188 -9.22 12.82 -9.51
C ALA A 188 -7.93 12.05 -9.16
N GLU A 189 -7.10 11.75 -10.16
CA GLU A 189 -5.82 11.09 -10.01
C GLU A 189 -4.69 12.11 -10.12
N TYR A 190 -4.09 12.48 -8.98
CA TYR A 190 -2.90 13.32 -8.95
C TYR A 190 -1.65 12.49 -9.11
N ILE A 191 -0.83 12.85 -10.09
CA ILE A 191 0.51 12.31 -10.24
C ILE A 191 1.50 13.10 -9.38
N GLY A 192 2.38 12.43 -8.65
CA GLY A 192 3.30 13.18 -7.80
C GLY A 192 4.18 12.31 -6.92
N TYR A 193 4.68 12.93 -5.88
CA TYR A 193 5.57 12.31 -4.91
C TYR A 193 5.33 12.87 -3.50
N PHE A 194 5.66 12.07 -2.52
CA PHE A 194 5.78 12.44 -1.11
C PHE A 194 7.27 12.45 -0.73
N VAL A 195 7.65 13.36 0.16
CA VAL A 195 8.99 13.34 0.76
C VAL A 195 8.85 12.91 2.20
N ASP A 196 9.43 11.78 2.56
CA ASP A 196 9.39 11.23 3.91
C ASP A 196 10.29 12.03 4.90
N ASP A 197 10.23 11.65 6.17
CA ASP A 197 11.01 12.34 7.23
C ASP A 197 12.53 12.16 7.08
N ASN A 198 12.98 11.22 6.23
CA ASN A 198 14.39 10.99 5.88
C ASN A 198 14.81 11.73 4.60
N GLY A 199 13.89 12.45 3.96
CA GLY A 199 14.15 13.16 2.71
C GLY A 199 14.03 12.29 1.45
N ASN A 200 13.53 11.06 1.56
CA ASN A 200 13.32 10.17 0.41
C ASN A 200 12.08 10.58 -0.37
N LYS A 201 12.21 10.65 -1.70
CA LYS A 201 11.06 10.85 -2.60
C LYS A 201 10.38 9.53 -2.88
N ILE A 202 9.10 9.46 -2.58
CA ILE A 202 8.24 8.31 -2.82
C ILE A 202 7.21 8.71 -3.87
N TYR A 203 7.41 8.24 -5.10
CA TYR A 203 6.52 8.52 -6.21
C TYR A 203 5.26 7.67 -6.14
N GLY A 204 4.15 8.22 -6.61
CA GLY A 204 2.88 7.51 -6.61
C GLY A 204 1.73 8.30 -7.21
N ILE A 205 0.55 7.74 -7.10
CA ILE A 205 -0.71 8.36 -7.52
C ILE A 205 -1.60 8.55 -6.29
N LEU A 206 -2.16 9.76 -6.17
CA LEU A 206 -3.12 10.10 -5.14
C LEU A 206 -4.53 10.18 -5.75
N PHE A 207 -5.45 9.37 -5.26
CA PHE A 207 -6.87 9.41 -5.59
C PHE A 207 -7.61 10.30 -4.61
N ASP A 208 -8.03 11.47 -5.07
CA ASP A 208 -8.75 12.45 -4.26
C ASP A 208 -10.24 12.47 -4.62
N PRO A 209 -11.14 12.03 -3.71
CA PRO A 209 -12.58 12.11 -3.93
C PRO A 209 -13.15 13.52 -3.74
N ASN A 210 -12.42 14.42 -3.05
CA ASN A 210 -12.87 15.75 -2.63
C ASN A 210 -12.57 16.81 -3.69
N VAL A 211 -12.86 16.49 -4.93
CA VAL A 211 -12.62 17.36 -6.09
C VAL A 211 -13.95 17.71 -6.78
N PRO A 212 -14.01 18.82 -7.54
CA PRO A 212 -15.16 19.11 -8.41
C PRO A 212 -15.45 17.94 -9.36
N ASN A 213 -16.73 17.72 -9.66
CA ASN A 213 -17.14 16.61 -10.53
C ASN A 213 -16.49 16.68 -11.93
N THR A 214 -16.10 17.87 -12.39
CA THR A 214 -15.39 18.06 -13.66
C THR A 214 -14.00 17.44 -13.71
N LEU A 215 -13.40 17.17 -12.54
CA LEU A 215 -12.08 16.53 -12.41
C LEU A 215 -12.17 15.02 -12.13
N LYS A 216 -13.33 14.52 -11.73
CA LYS A 216 -13.51 13.08 -11.50
C LYS A 216 -13.32 12.30 -12.79
N GLY A 217 -12.64 11.16 -12.68
CA GLY A 217 -12.25 10.35 -13.84
C GLY A 217 -11.14 10.98 -14.70
N LYS A 218 -10.42 11.95 -14.16
CA LYS A 218 -9.31 12.63 -14.83
C LYS A 218 -8.00 12.44 -14.08
N VAL A 219 -6.92 12.39 -14.84
CA VAL A 219 -5.57 12.62 -14.34
C VAL A 219 -5.30 14.11 -14.36
N VAL A 220 -4.78 14.63 -13.28
CA VAL A 220 -4.57 16.08 -13.10
C VAL A 220 -3.13 16.38 -12.67
N ASP A 221 -2.66 17.57 -13.06
CA ASP A 221 -1.37 18.07 -12.63
C ASP A 221 -1.44 18.77 -11.25
N LYS A 222 -0.31 19.25 -10.76
CA LYS A 222 -0.19 19.97 -9.49
C LYS A 222 -1.08 21.23 -9.39
N ASN A 223 -1.52 21.77 -10.50
CA ASN A 223 -2.35 22.99 -10.59
C ASN A 223 -3.83 22.68 -10.81
N ASN A 224 -4.24 21.42 -10.71
CA ASN A 224 -5.59 20.91 -11.01
C ASN A 224 -5.98 21.02 -12.49
N ASN A 225 -5.03 21.10 -13.41
CA ASN A 225 -5.34 21.06 -14.83
C ASN A 225 -5.50 19.60 -15.28
N PRO A 226 -6.61 19.26 -15.96
CA PRO A 226 -6.78 17.94 -16.53
C PRO A 226 -5.70 17.65 -17.58
N LEU A 227 -4.97 16.56 -17.40
CA LEU A 227 -3.99 16.06 -18.36
C LEU A 227 -4.61 15.06 -19.33
N GLY A 228 -5.63 14.34 -18.88
CA GLY A 228 -6.35 13.33 -19.65
C GLY A 228 -7.34 12.55 -18.80
N SER A 229 -7.91 11.52 -19.39
CA SER A 229 -8.83 10.62 -18.68
C SER A 229 -8.06 9.56 -17.90
N SER A 230 -8.61 9.17 -16.77
CA SER A 230 -8.17 7.97 -16.04
C SER A 230 -8.10 6.75 -16.98
N ASN A 231 -7.22 5.80 -16.66
CA ASN A 231 -7.01 4.59 -17.45
C ASN A 231 -6.45 4.82 -18.88
N SER A 232 -5.82 5.96 -19.13
CA SER A 232 -5.18 6.29 -20.41
C SER A 232 -3.72 6.65 -20.21
N ALA A 233 -2.88 6.37 -21.21
CA ALA A 233 -1.52 6.91 -21.25
C ALA A 233 -1.58 8.42 -21.56
N ILE A 234 -0.89 9.21 -20.77
CA ILE A 234 -0.93 10.67 -20.86
C ILE A 234 0.50 11.17 -21.07
N PRO A 235 0.80 11.76 -22.25
CA PRO A 235 2.09 12.37 -22.46
C PRO A 235 2.23 13.63 -21.60
N ILE A 236 3.31 13.71 -20.82
CA ILE A 236 3.65 14.87 -20.00
C ILE A 236 5.07 15.35 -20.30
N ARG A 237 5.25 16.68 -20.29
CA ARG A 237 6.55 17.34 -20.47
C ARG A 237 6.57 18.72 -19.84
N PRO A 238 7.66 19.05 -19.15
CA PRO A 238 8.54 18.12 -18.44
C PRO A 238 7.78 17.45 -17.30
N VAL A 239 8.22 16.27 -16.85
CA VAL A 239 7.52 15.48 -15.83
C VAL A 239 7.43 16.26 -14.51
N GLU A 240 8.55 16.83 -14.09
CA GLU A 240 8.68 17.53 -12.79
C GLU A 240 7.73 18.71 -12.68
N ASP A 241 7.48 19.42 -13.77
CA ASP A 241 6.55 20.56 -13.79
C ASP A 241 5.09 20.17 -13.57
N LYS A 242 4.76 18.90 -13.76
CA LYS A 242 3.39 18.36 -13.60
C LYS A 242 3.18 17.66 -12.28
N LEU A 243 4.26 17.19 -11.65
CA LEU A 243 4.17 16.42 -10.41
C LEU A 243 3.78 17.31 -9.24
N ARG A 244 2.84 16.80 -8.44
CA ARG A 244 2.46 17.39 -7.16
C ARG A 244 3.34 16.80 -6.05
N GLN A 245 3.90 17.66 -5.21
CA GLN A 245 4.45 17.22 -3.95
C GLN A 245 3.31 17.06 -2.95
N PHE A 246 3.12 15.85 -2.46
CA PHE A 246 2.10 15.54 -1.47
C PHE A 246 2.60 15.85 -0.05
N THR A 247 1.64 16.08 0.84
CA THR A 247 1.85 16.31 2.27
C THR A 247 1.16 15.22 3.08
N LYS A 248 1.50 15.07 4.36
CA LYS A 248 0.83 14.12 5.26
C LYS A 248 -0.68 14.38 5.35
N SER A 249 -1.11 15.64 5.26
CA SER A 249 -2.54 16.01 5.28
C SER A 249 -3.30 15.57 4.04
N ASP A 250 -2.66 15.44 2.88
CA ASP A 250 -3.31 14.90 1.68
C ASP A 250 -3.78 13.46 1.90
N PHE A 251 -3.08 12.68 2.73
CA PHE A 251 -3.38 11.27 2.99
C PHE A 251 -4.49 11.03 4.03
N GLU A 252 -4.97 12.07 4.68
CA GLU A 252 -6.07 11.93 5.65
C GLU A 252 -7.38 11.54 4.94
N ASN A 253 -7.64 12.16 3.78
CA ASN A 253 -8.90 12.05 3.05
C ASN A 253 -8.77 11.59 1.60
N ALA A 254 -7.59 11.17 1.18
CA ALA A 254 -7.30 10.65 -0.16
C ALA A 254 -6.46 9.37 -0.07
N LEU A 255 -6.49 8.56 -1.12
CA LEU A 255 -5.76 7.30 -1.18
C LEU A 255 -4.47 7.47 -1.99
N PHE A 256 -3.35 7.18 -1.36
CA PHE A 256 -2.06 7.18 -2.03
C PHE A 256 -1.60 5.77 -2.39
N PHE A 257 -1.22 5.57 -3.63
CA PHE A 257 -0.69 4.32 -4.16
C PHE A 257 0.77 4.55 -4.57
N PRO A 258 1.76 4.15 -3.74
CA PRO A 258 3.16 4.29 -4.08
C PRO A 258 3.55 3.43 -5.28
N MET A 259 4.49 3.91 -6.09
CA MET A 259 5.13 3.15 -7.15
C MET A 259 6.22 2.24 -6.57
N ALA A 260 5.78 1.22 -5.84
CA ALA A 260 6.63 0.32 -5.07
C ALA A 260 7.42 -0.69 -5.94
N GLY A 261 7.30 -0.60 -7.24
CA GLY A 261 7.92 -1.55 -8.16
C GLY A 261 7.06 -2.78 -8.42
N VAL A 262 7.63 -3.71 -9.14
CA VAL A 262 7.03 -5.00 -9.48
C VAL A 262 8.08 -6.10 -9.37
N TYR A 263 7.72 -7.23 -8.77
CA TYR A 263 8.58 -8.39 -8.75
C TYR A 263 8.13 -9.32 -9.88
N GLY A 264 8.87 -9.26 -10.98
CA GLY A 264 8.56 -10.02 -12.17
C GLY A 264 9.78 -10.80 -12.63
N ASP A 265 9.54 -11.90 -13.32
CA ASP A 265 10.58 -12.74 -13.91
C ASP A 265 11.57 -13.36 -12.93
N TYR A 266 11.34 -14.51 -12.42
CA TYR A 266 12.30 -15.51 -11.86
C TYR A 266 13.76 -15.07 -11.58
N ASN A 267 14.04 -13.76 -11.63
CA ASN A 267 15.39 -13.17 -11.63
C ASN A 267 15.82 -12.65 -10.25
N GLY A 268 14.98 -12.77 -9.23
CA GLY A 268 15.36 -12.44 -7.85
C GLY A 268 15.50 -10.93 -7.55
N TYR A 269 14.86 -10.06 -8.33
CA TYR A 269 14.90 -8.62 -8.07
C TYR A 269 13.52 -7.95 -8.21
N LEU A 270 13.35 -6.88 -7.47
CA LEU A 270 12.25 -5.92 -7.61
C LEU A 270 12.62 -4.91 -8.69
N ASP A 271 11.80 -4.79 -9.73
CA ASP A 271 12.06 -3.88 -10.87
C ASP A 271 11.18 -2.64 -10.81
N LYS A 272 11.64 -1.57 -11.44
CA LYS A 272 10.88 -0.32 -11.67
C LYS A 272 10.36 0.39 -10.41
N VAL A 273 11.06 0.26 -9.30
CA VAL A 273 10.74 1.00 -8.09
C VAL A 273 10.79 2.50 -8.38
N GLY A 274 9.78 3.25 -7.91
CA GLY A 274 9.60 4.67 -8.17
C GLY A 274 9.02 5.01 -9.55
N SER A 275 9.04 4.08 -10.51
CA SER A 275 8.50 4.31 -11.86
C SER A 275 7.26 3.50 -12.18
N GLN A 276 7.00 2.45 -11.43
CA GLN A 276 5.82 1.59 -11.60
C GLN A 276 5.34 1.05 -10.25
N GLY A 277 4.03 0.98 -10.06
CA GLY A 277 3.38 0.20 -9.04
C GLY A 277 2.61 -0.97 -9.67
N GLY A 278 2.33 -1.99 -8.88
CA GLY A 278 1.44 -3.08 -9.26
C GLY A 278 0.58 -3.46 -8.06
N TYR A 279 -0.73 -3.54 -8.28
CA TYR A 279 -1.70 -3.86 -7.23
C TYR A 279 -2.67 -4.91 -7.73
N TRP A 280 -2.62 -6.08 -7.13
CA TRP A 280 -3.51 -7.17 -7.53
C TRP A 280 -4.98 -6.86 -7.28
N THR A 281 -5.80 -7.31 -8.22
CA THR A 281 -7.24 -7.44 -8.03
C THR A 281 -7.62 -8.91 -7.83
N SER A 282 -8.85 -9.15 -7.42
CA SER A 282 -9.40 -10.51 -7.32
C SER A 282 -9.79 -11.12 -8.68
N THR A 283 -9.74 -10.33 -9.76
CA THR A 283 -10.28 -10.70 -11.07
C THR A 283 -9.29 -11.51 -11.88
N SER A 284 -9.69 -12.71 -12.29
CA SER A 284 -8.94 -13.62 -13.16
C SER A 284 -9.26 -13.40 -14.63
N ASN A 285 -8.44 -13.90 -15.52
CA ASN A 285 -8.78 -13.96 -16.93
C ASN A 285 -9.40 -15.33 -17.34
N SER A 286 -9.96 -15.38 -18.54
CA SER A 286 -10.67 -16.54 -19.05
C SER A 286 -9.81 -17.77 -19.33
N ASN A 287 -8.48 -17.62 -19.44
CA ASN A 287 -7.56 -18.75 -19.65
C ASN A 287 -6.83 -19.19 -18.39
N GLY A 288 -7.06 -18.52 -17.25
CA GLY A 288 -6.50 -18.87 -15.95
C GLY A 288 -5.04 -18.48 -15.71
N THR A 289 -4.33 -17.96 -16.71
CA THR A 289 -2.88 -17.69 -16.64
C THR A 289 -2.54 -16.29 -16.19
N GLN A 290 -3.50 -15.36 -16.28
CA GLN A 290 -3.34 -13.95 -15.96
C GLN A 290 -4.44 -13.49 -15.00
N ALA A 291 -4.17 -12.38 -14.30
CA ALA A 291 -5.13 -11.70 -13.46
C ALA A 291 -5.05 -10.19 -13.72
N SER A 292 -6.14 -9.51 -13.43
CA SER A 292 -6.19 -8.05 -13.52
C SER A 292 -5.41 -7.42 -12.38
N ALA A 293 -4.71 -6.33 -12.68
CA ALA A 293 -4.02 -5.50 -11.70
C ALA A 293 -4.20 -4.01 -12.01
N PHE A 294 -4.26 -3.19 -10.98
CA PHE A 294 -4.07 -1.77 -11.11
C PHE A 294 -2.56 -1.48 -11.23
N GLN A 295 -2.15 -0.78 -12.29
CA GLN A 295 -0.74 -0.62 -12.61
C GLN A 295 -0.42 0.83 -13.01
N PRO A 296 -0.20 1.73 -12.02
CA PRO A 296 0.31 3.06 -12.31
C PRO A 296 1.77 3.00 -12.73
N GLN A 297 2.16 3.75 -13.77
CA GLN A 297 3.54 3.76 -14.25
C GLN A 297 3.93 5.05 -14.98
N TYR A 298 5.19 5.42 -14.84
CA TYR A 298 5.89 6.36 -15.70
C TYR A 298 6.59 5.59 -16.82
N MET A 299 6.41 6.03 -18.05
CA MET A 299 7.04 5.41 -19.23
C MET A 299 7.77 6.46 -20.04
N THR A 300 8.88 6.06 -20.64
CA THR A 300 9.57 6.84 -21.68
C THR A 300 9.21 6.32 -23.06
N ASN A 301 8.65 7.16 -23.90
CA ASN A 301 8.39 6.88 -25.30
C ASN A 301 9.23 7.84 -26.16
N GLY A 302 10.49 7.47 -26.42
CA GLY A 302 11.41 8.26 -27.22
C GLY A 302 11.56 9.70 -26.71
N ALA A 303 10.79 10.60 -27.29
CA ALA A 303 10.81 12.01 -26.96
C ALA A 303 9.82 12.42 -25.84
N HIS A 304 9.03 11.52 -25.25
CA HIS A 304 8.00 11.80 -24.24
C HIS A 304 8.14 10.93 -23.01
N THR A 305 7.84 11.52 -21.86
CA THR A 305 7.42 10.75 -20.68
C THR A 305 5.92 10.62 -20.71
N GLU A 306 5.41 9.43 -20.54
CA GLU A 306 3.99 9.13 -20.42
C GLU A 306 3.72 8.64 -19.01
N VAL A 307 2.63 9.10 -18.42
CA VAL A 307 2.06 8.51 -17.21
C VAL A 307 0.89 7.65 -17.64
N SER A 308 0.92 6.38 -17.28
CA SER A 308 -0.23 5.50 -17.39
C SER A 308 -0.83 5.32 -16.00
N PRO A 309 -1.80 6.16 -15.63
CA PRO A 309 -2.53 5.94 -14.40
C PRO A 309 -3.43 4.72 -14.58
N GLY A 310 -3.19 3.73 -13.80
CA GLY A 310 -4.02 2.60 -13.51
C GLY A 310 -4.85 1.95 -14.62
N LYS A 311 -4.24 1.08 -15.39
CA LYS A 311 -4.98 0.23 -16.33
C LYS A 311 -5.45 -1.05 -15.64
N THR A 312 -6.71 -1.10 -15.18
CA THR A 312 -7.26 -2.32 -14.58
C THR A 312 -7.85 -3.27 -15.63
N SER A 313 -8.45 -2.75 -16.70
CA SER A 313 -9.11 -3.56 -17.70
C SER A 313 -8.19 -4.10 -18.81
N SER A 314 -7.06 -3.44 -19.05
CA SER A 314 -6.09 -3.83 -20.08
C SER A 314 -4.78 -4.38 -19.52
N ALA A 315 -4.54 -4.29 -18.22
CA ALA A 315 -3.38 -4.85 -17.55
C ALA A 315 -3.70 -6.23 -16.99
N MET A 316 -3.91 -7.19 -17.88
CA MET A 316 -3.94 -8.61 -17.53
C MET A 316 -2.51 -9.10 -17.43
N LEU A 317 -2.08 -9.39 -16.22
CA LEU A 317 -0.70 -9.70 -15.90
C LEU A 317 -0.56 -11.17 -15.50
N ALA A 318 0.56 -11.75 -15.88
CA ALA A 318 0.82 -13.14 -15.56
C ALA A 318 0.82 -13.37 -14.04
N LYS A 319 0.10 -14.40 -13.59
CA LYS A 319 -0.10 -14.70 -12.17
C LYS A 319 1.17 -15.12 -11.43
N TYR A 320 2.26 -15.38 -12.13
CA TYR A 320 3.56 -15.63 -11.51
C TYR A 320 4.29 -14.35 -11.09
N PHE A 321 3.85 -13.18 -11.52
CA PHE A 321 4.35 -11.91 -10.99
C PHE A 321 3.91 -11.69 -9.54
N MET A 322 4.68 -10.87 -8.81
CA MET A 322 4.34 -10.48 -7.47
C MET A 322 4.09 -8.97 -7.42
N TYR A 323 2.96 -8.59 -6.88
CA TYR A 323 2.52 -7.20 -6.74
C TYR A 323 2.03 -6.92 -5.34
N SER A 324 1.97 -5.65 -5.00
CA SER A 324 1.39 -5.19 -3.75
C SER A 324 -0.11 -5.52 -3.67
N ILE A 325 -0.62 -5.54 -2.47
CA ILE A 325 -2.05 -5.66 -2.20
C ILE A 325 -2.51 -4.43 -1.43
N ARG A 326 -3.43 -3.68 -2.02
CA ARG A 326 -4.22 -2.64 -1.35
C ARG A 326 -5.59 -3.23 -1.03
N PRO A 327 -5.84 -3.67 0.20
CA PRO A 327 -7.08 -4.36 0.51
C PRO A 327 -8.25 -3.41 0.69
N ILE A 328 -9.47 -3.93 0.58
CA ILE A 328 -10.71 -3.25 0.95
C ILE A 328 -11.29 -3.85 2.22
N TYR A 329 -11.82 -2.99 3.10
CA TYR A 329 -12.40 -3.41 4.38
C TYR A 329 -13.83 -3.86 4.19
N VAL A 330 -14.14 -5.06 4.68
CA VAL A 330 -15.49 -5.63 4.59
C VAL A 330 -16.19 -5.74 5.96
N GLY A 331 -15.43 -5.59 7.03
CA GLY A 331 -15.95 -5.70 8.39
C GLY A 331 -16.30 -7.14 8.77
N GLN A 332 -16.28 -7.44 10.02
CA GLN A 332 -17.19 -8.35 10.77
C GLN A 332 -17.04 -8.01 12.25
#